data_52c466cec52019a3e6be9f5c0f69b1cc
#
_entry.id   52c466cec52019a3e6be9f5c0f69b1cc
#
_cell.length_a   1.000
_cell.length_b   1.000
_cell.length_c   1.000
_cell.angle_alpha   90.00
_cell.angle_beta   90.00
_cell.angle_gamma   90.00
#
_symmetry.space_group_name_H-M   'P 1'
#
loop_
_entity.id
_entity.type
_entity.pdbx_description
1 polymer ?
#
loop_
_entity_poly.entity_id
_entity_poly.type
_entity_poly.pdbx_seq_one_letter_code
_entity_poly.pdbx_strand_id
1 'polypeptide(L)'
;MQRDELTAWLRLTLTPGIGNSSARKLLGAFGLPQAIFEQTNPALQQVVTSAQALALRSEPPDLQALIDSTWAWLQQDAPDGVRRQLATLGDPLYPQALLNLDDPPLMLYLLGSARFQQYEPQAPVKQSQNTTDFIVHPLEIDPRTCLAMVGSRNPTPQGAANARLFAKSIVQAGLTVVSGLALGIDGAAHEGALDAAAGQRGVTVAVVGTGLDRVYPKAHRDLAHRIARQGLLV
;
A
#
# COMPACT_ATOMS: atom_id res chain seq x y z
N MET A 1 0.75 13.00 -7.06
CA MET A 1 -0.70 12.93 -7.41
C MET A 1 -1.31 14.30 -7.23
N GLN A 2 -2.01 14.82 -8.22
CA GLN A 2 -2.78 16.07 -8.14
C GLN A 2 -4.20 15.78 -7.61
N ARG A 3 -4.90 16.82 -7.11
CA ARG A 3 -6.23 16.62 -6.53
C ARG A 3 -7.26 16.10 -7.54
N ASP A 4 -7.18 16.55 -8.79
CA ASP A 4 -8.10 16.10 -9.85
C ASP A 4 -7.87 14.62 -10.21
N GLU A 5 -6.61 14.19 -10.19
CA GLU A 5 -6.24 12.79 -10.38
C GLU A 5 -6.78 11.92 -9.24
N LEU A 6 -6.59 12.35 -7.99
CA LEU A 6 -7.17 11.69 -6.82
C LEU A 6 -8.69 11.57 -6.93
N THR A 7 -9.35 12.67 -7.32
CA THR A 7 -10.81 12.70 -7.52
C THR A 7 -11.27 11.62 -8.50
N ALA A 8 -10.59 11.48 -9.64
CA ALA A 8 -10.97 10.51 -10.65
C ALA A 8 -10.76 9.06 -10.17
N TRP A 9 -9.66 8.76 -9.48
CA TRP A 9 -9.42 7.45 -8.90
C TRP A 9 -10.46 7.10 -7.82
N LEU A 10 -10.73 8.02 -6.89
CA LEU A 10 -11.74 7.80 -5.84
C LEU A 10 -13.15 7.63 -6.42
N ARG A 11 -13.51 8.42 -7.43
CA ARG A 11 -14.76 8.27 -8.14
C ARG A 11 -14.91 6.88 -8.76
N LEU A 12 -13.86 6.39 -9.43
CA LEU A 12 -13.86 5.06 -10.03
C LEU A 12 -14.07 3.96 -8.98
N THR A 13 -13.38 4.05 -7.84
CA THR A 13 -13.48 3.05 -6.76
C THR A 13 -14.82 3.11 -6.01
N LEU A 14 -15.46 4.28 -5.92
CA LEU A 14 -16.74 4.46 -5.24
C LEU A 14 -17.95 4.21 -6.16
N THR A 15 -17.76 4.14 -7.48
CA THR A 15 -18.87 3.97 -8.42
C THR A 15 -19.60 2.64 -8.16
N PRO A 16 -20.90 2.67 -7.82
CA PRO A 16 -21.65 1.46 -7.51
C PRO A 16 -21.61 0.43 -8.64
N GLY A 17 -21.35 -0.83 -8.30
CA GLY A 17 -21.29 -1.92 -9.26
C GLY A 17 -19.96 -1.98 -10.08
N ILE A 18 -19.05 -1.04 -9.91
CA ILE A 18 -17.71 -1.10 -10.47
C ILE A 18 -16.76 -1.72 -9.43
N GLY A 19 -16.51 -3.02 -9.53
CA GLY A 19 -15.44 -3.68 -8.77
C GLY A 19 -14.09 -3.58 -9.50
N ASN A 20 -13.02 -4.05 -8.85
CA ASN A 20 -11.66 -3.97 -9.41
C ASN A 20 -11.57 -4.55 -10.83
N SER A 21 -12.23 -5.69 -11.10
CA SER A 21 -12.23 -6.32 -12.43
C SER A 21 -12.81 -5.41 -13.51
N SER A 22 -13.97 -4.78 -13.25
CA SER A 22 -14.59 -3.84 -14.20
C SER A 22 -13.76 -2.58 -14.37
N ALA A 23 -13.21 -2.05 -13.28
CA ALA A 23 -12.33 -0.90 -13.32
C ALA A 23 -11.07 -1.17 -14.14
N ARG A 24 -10.43 -2.34 -13.97
CA ARG A 24 -9.26 -2.72 -14.78
C ARG A 24 -9.58 -2.84 -16.27
N LYS A 25 -10.76 -3.37 -16.64
CA LYS A 25 -11.20 -3.39 -18.03
C LYS A 25 -11.35 -1.98 -18.60
N LEU A 26 -11.95 -1.07 -17.83
CA LEU A 26 -12.11 0.33 -18.23
C LEU A 26 -10.75 1.03 -18.37
N LEU A 27 -9.84 0.83 -17.42
CA LEU A 27 -8.46 1.37 -17.48
C LEU A 27 -7.70 0.83 -18.68
N GLY A 28 -7.84 -0.46 -18.98
CA GLY A 28 -7.22 -1.09 -20.17
C GLY A 28 -7.77 -0.57 -21.49
N ALA A 29 -9.05 -0.21 -21.54
CA ALA A 29 -9.71 0.27 -22.76
C ALA A 29 -9.52 1.78 -22.98
N PHE A 30 -9.54 2.59 -21.93
CA PHE A 30 -9.61 4.05 -22.03
C PHE A 30 -8.43 4.77 -21.37
N GLY A 31 -7.54 4.06 -20.69
CA GLY A 31 -6.42 4.65 -19.97
C GLY A 31 -6.79 5.12 -18.56
N LEU A 32 -6.29 6.29 -18.15
CA LEU A 32 -6.48 6.82 -16.79
C LEU A 32 -7.96 7.11 -16.46
N PRO A 33 -8.35 7.13 -15.17
CA PRO A 33 -9.73 7.33 -14.77
C PRO A 33 -10.41 8.58 -15.35
N GLN A 34 -9.68 9.67 -15.52
CA GLN A 34 -10.20 10.89 -16.15
C GLN A 34 -10.76 10.61 -17.53
N ALA A 35 -10.02 9.87 -18.37
CA ALA A 35 -10.43 9.52 -19.73
C ALA A 35 -11.66 8.58 -19.75
N ILE A 36 -11.84 7.75 -18.71
CA ILE A 36 -13.04 6.92 -18.55
C ILE A 36 -14.29 7.80 -18.39
N PHE A 37 -14.23 8.83 -17.54
CA PHE A 37 -15.37 9.71 -17.27
C PHE A 37 -15.70 10.67 -18.41
N GLU A 38 -14.79 10.86 -19.37
CA GLU A 38 -15.01 11.64 -20.59
C GLU A 38 -15.72 10.82 -21.69
N GLN A 39 -15.76 9.47 -21.55
CA GLN A 39 -16.35 8.61 -22.56
C GLN A 39 -17.88 8.79 -22.68
N THR A 40 -18.39 8.52 -23.89
CA THR A 40 -19.82 8.44 -24.11
C THR A 40 -20.41 7.17 -23.54
N ASN A 41 -21.71 7.18 -23.24
CA ASN A 41 -22.39 5.99 -22.71
C ASN A 41 -22.28 4.76 -23.64
N PRO A 42 -22.45 4.89 -24.98
CA PRO A 42 -22.24 3.78 -25.90
C PRO A 42 -20.81 3.21 -25.89
N ALA A 43 -19.80 4.07 -25.71
CA ALA A 43 -18.40 3.61 -25.62
C ALA A 43 -18.17 2.80 -24.32
N LEU A 44 -18.66 3.28 -23.18
CA LEU A 44 -18.59 2.56 -21.90
C LEU A 44 -19.28 1.20 -21.98
N GLN A 45 -20.44 1.11 -22.64
CA GLN A 45 -21.21 -0.14 -22.80
C GLN A 45 -20.49 -1.21 -23.63
N GLN A 46 -19.46 -0.88 -24.39
CA GLN A 46 -18.62 -1.86 -25.06
C GLN A 46 -17.69 -2.61 -24.09
N VAL A 47 -17.45 -2.06 -22.89
CA VAL A 47 -16.50 -2.60 -21.91
C VAL A 47 -17.21 -3.15 -20.68
N VAL A 48 -18.28 -2.48 -20.26
CA VAL A 48 -19.04 -2.79 -19.03
C VAL A 48 -20.55 -2.88 -19.33
N THR A 49 -21.33 -3.40 -18.39
CA THR A 49 -22.78 -3.49 -18.55
C THR A 49 -23.45 -2.12 -18.65
N SER A 50 -24.68 -2.08 -19.22
CA SER A 50 -25.44 -0.83 -19.30
C SER A 50 -25.70 -0.18 -17.94
N ALA A 51 -25.94 -0.99 -16.89
CA ALA A 51 -26.11 -0.51 -15.52
C ALA A 51 -24.82 0.14 -14.97
N GLN A 52 -23.66 -0.47 -15.20
CA GLN A 52 -22.36 0.06 -14.82
C GLN A 52 -21.99 1.33 -15.60
N ALA A 53 -22.26 1.35 -16.91
CA ALA A 53 -22.06 2.54 -17.73
C ALA A 53 -22.90 3.73 -17.25
N LEU A 54 -24.16 3.47 -16.85
CA LEU A 54 -25.01 4.49 -16.28
C LEU A 54 -24.51 4.98 -14.92
N ALA A 55 -24.05 4.07 -14.05
CA ALA A 55 -23.48 4.41 -12.74
C ALA A 55 -22.24 5.32 -12.87
N LEU A 56 -21.38 5.10 -13.87
CA LEU A 56 -20.21 5.96 -14.14
C LEU A 56 -20.58 7.40 -14.52
N ARG A 57 -21.80 7.65 -14.99
CA ARG A 57 -22.30 9.00 -15.34
C ARG A 57 -22.75 9.82 -14.12
N SER A 58 -22.97 9.16 -13.00
CA SER A 58 -23.39 9.80 -11.75
C SER A 58 -22.21 9.91 -10.79
N GLU A 59 -22.16 10.98 -10.02
CA GLU A 59 -21.20 11.09 -8.94
C GLU A 59 -21.71 10.33 -7.70
N PRO A 60 -20.87 9.48 -7.08
CA PRO A 60 -21.23 8.84 -5.82
C PRO A 60 -21.47 9.89 -4.71
N PRO A 61 -22.49 9.71 -3.85
CA PRO A 61 -22.87 10.72 -2.86
C PRO A 61 -21.76 11.05 -1.85
N ASP A 62 -20.93 10.07 -1.51
CA ASP A 62 -19.86 10.24 -0.51
C ASP A 62 -18.52 10.67 -1.12
N LEU A 63 -18.49 10.92 -2.43
CA LEU A 63 -17.24 11.20 -3.16
C LEU A 63 -16.53 12.44 -2.63
N GLN A 64 -17.25 13.56 -2.46
CA GLN A 64 -16.64 14.81 -2.02
C GLN A 64 -16.05 14.69 -0.61
N ALA A 65 -16.75 14.06 0.31
CA ALA A 65 -16.27 13.82 1.67
C ALA A 65 -15.00 12.95 1.70
N LEU A 66 -14.96 11.92 0.84
CA LEU A 66 -13.78 11.06 0.73
C LEU A 66 -12.59 11.80 0.09
N ILE A 67 -12.82 12.63 -0.93
CA ILE A 67 -11.77 13.46 -1.54
C ILE A 67 -11.17 14.39 -0.49
N ASP A 68 -12.00 15.12 0.25
CA ASP A 68 -11.55 16.11 1.22
C ASP A 68 -10.78 15.44 2.36
N SER A 69 -11.27 14.33 2.88
CA SER A 69 -10.60 13.59 3.96
C SER A 69 -9.28 12.96 3.49
N THR A 70 -9.26 12.35 2.29
CA THR A 70 -8.03 11.75 1.73
C THR A 70 -7.00 12.83 1.39
N TRP A 71 -7.44 13.94 0.81
CA TRP A 71 -6.54 15.05 0.50
C TRP A 71 -5.95 15.67 1.77
N ALA A 72 -6.78 15.91 2.79
CA ALA A 72 -6.31 16.39 4.08
C ALA A 72 -5.33 15.41 4.74
N TRP A 73 -5.58 14.10 4.64
CA TRP A 73 -4.67 13.07 5.15
C TRP A 73 -3.32 13.11 4.42
N LEU A 74 -3.31 13.27 3.10
CA LEU A 74 -2.06 13.36 2.30
C LEU A 74 -1.23 14.61 2.64
N GLN A 75 -1.88 15.71 3.02
CA GLN A 75 -1.22 16.99 3.34
C GLN A 75 -0.77 17.10 4.80
N GLN A 76 -1.09 16.11 5.65
CA GLN A 76 -0.65 16.16 7.05
C GLN A 76 0.86 16.05 7.13
N ASP A 77 1.48 16.96 7.85
CA ASP A 77 2.89 16.87 8.21
C ASP A 77 3.15 15.57 8.98
N ALA A 78 4.22 14.93 8.64
CA ALA A 78 4.63 13.71 9.30
C ALA A 78 6.01 13.92 9.95
N PRO A 79 6.13 13.75 11.26
CA PRO A 79 7.41 13.79 11.92
C PRO A 79 8.28 12.60 11.49
N ASP A 80 9.59 12.73 11.67
CA ASP A 80 10.55 11.63 11.59
C ASP A 80 10.65 10.94 10.19
N GLY A 81 10.42 11.68 9.10
CA GLY A 81 10.54 11.13 7.75
C GLY A 81 9.41 10.20 7.32
N VAL A 82 8.37 10.04 8.14
CA VAL A 82 7.16 9.31 7.76
C VAL A 82 6.44 10.07 6.65
N ARG A 83 6.00 9.35 5.62
CA ARG A 83 5.30 9.93 4.45
C ARG A 83 3.93 9.29 4.29
N ARG A 84 2.98 10.08 3.80
CA ARG A 84 1.67 9.63 3.36
C ARG A 84 1.62 9.69 1.85
N GLN A 85 1.31 8.56 1.23
CA GLN A 85 1.28 8.45 -0.23
C GLN A 85 0.10 7.59 -0.67
N LEU A 86 -0.28 7.74 -1.92
CA LEU A 86 -1.16 6.83 -2.63
C LEU A 86 -0.38 6.24 -3.79
N ALA A 87 -0.46 4.93 -3.96
CA ALA A 87 0.00 4.24 -5.15
C ALA A 87 -1.22 3.69 -5.88
N THR A 88 -1.38 4.02 -7.14
CA THR A 88 -2.47 3.55 -7.98
C THR A 88 -1.97 2.50 -8.97
N LEU A 89 -2.88 1.71 -9.51
CA LEU A 89 -2.55 0.72 -10.53
C LEU A 89 -1.85 1.41 -11.72
N GLY A 90 -0.62 0.97 -12.04
CA GLY A 90 0.23 1.60 -13.05
C GLY A 90 1.19 2.67 -12.53
N ASP A 91 1.08 3.08 -11.25
CA ASP A 91 2.05 3.97 -10.62
C ASP A 91 3.39 3.24 -10.40
N PRO A 92 4.54 3.90 -10.59
CA PRO A 92 5.85 3.32 -10.27
C PRO A 92 6.01 2.84 -8.82
N LEU A 93 5.27 3.42 -7.87
CA LEU A 93 5.26 2.98 -6.46
C LEU A 93 4.36 1.76 -6.21
N TYR A 94 3.55 1.34 -7.20
CA TYR A 94 2.66 0.20 -7.03
C TYR A 94 3.46 -1.11 -7.07
N PRO A 95 3.35 -1.98 -6.03
CA PRO A 95 4.11 -3.23 -5.97
C PRO A 95 3.71 -4.17 -7.11
N GLN A 96 4.62 -4.40 -8.07
CA GLN A 96 4.37 -5.25 -9.24
C GLN A 96 3.94 -6.67 -8.89
N ALA A 97 4.38 -7.20 -7.74
CA ALA A 97 3.97 -8.51 -7.26
C ALA A 97 2.45 -8.63 -7.08
N LEU A 98 1.75 -7.53 -6.78
CA LEU A 98 0.28 -7.53 -6.64
C LEU A 98 -0.44 -7.75 -7.98
N LEU A 99 0.20 -7.49 -9.11
CA LEU A 99 -0.37 -7.76 -10.44
C LEU A 99 -0.54 -9.26 -10.71
N ASN A 100 0.11 -10.12 -9.94
CA ASN A 100 -0.04 -11.58 -10.02
C ASN A 100 -1.29 -12.09 -9.29
N LEU A 101 -2.01 -11.22 -8.56
CA LEU A 101 -3.28 -11.58 -7.94
C LEU A 101 -4.39 -11.61 -9.00
N ASP A 102 -5.38 -12.47 -8.80
CA ASP A 102 -6.58 -12.52 -9.66
C ASP A 102 -7.35 -11.18 -9.65
N ASP A 103 -7.34 -10.50 -8.52
CA ASP A 103 -8.04 -9.23 -8.33
C ASP A 103 -7.16 -8.19 -7.60
N PRO A 104 -6.11 -7.65 -8.26
CA PRO A 104 -5.24 -6.66 -7.66
C PRO A 104 -6.00 -5.38 -7.30
N PRO A 105 -5.69 -4.77 -6.14
CA PRO A 105 -6.32 -3.53 -5.71
C PRO A 105 -5.99 -2.38 -6.66
N LEU A 106 -6.94 -1.46 -6.87
CA LEU A 106 -6.74 -0.30 -7.75
C LEU A 106 -5.87 0.78 -7.11
N MET A 107 -5.91 0.89 -5.80
CA MET A 107 -5.23 1.92 -5.02
C MET A 107 -4.74 1.34 -3.69
N LEU A 108 -3.59 1.83 -3.25
CA LEU A 108 -3.00 1.54 -1.95
C LEU A 108 -2.73 2.85 -1.21
N TYR A 109 -3.13 2.91 0.05
CA TYR A 109 -2.71 3.96 0.97
C TYR A 109 -1.40 3.51 1.62
N LEU A 110 -0.39 4.38 1.62
CA LEU A 110 0.94 4.09 2.13
C LEU A 110 1.29 5.09 3.24
N LEU A 111 1.71 4.59 4.40
CA LEU A 111 2.14 5.41 5.54
C LEU A 111 3.44 4.84 6.12
N GLY A 112 4.55 5.53 5.93
CA GLY A 112 5.80 5.06 6.51
C GLY A 112 7.04 5.84 6.06
N SER A 113 8.16 5.52 6.68
CA SER A 113 9.49 6.04 6.29
C SER A 113 10.09 5.24 5.12
N ALA A 114 9.64 4.00 4.92
CA ALA A 114 10.01 3.16 3.79
C ALA A 114 9.01 3.34 2.64
N ARG A 115 9.44 2.97 1.45
CA ARG A 115 8.60 2.91 0.25
C ARG A 115 8.94 1.66 -0.56
N PHE A 116 8.03 1.22 -1.41
CA PHE A 116 8.36 0.21 -2.40
C PHE A 116 9.36 0.77 -3.42
N GLN A 117 10.29 -0.08 -3.83
CA GLN A 117 11.22 0.24 -4.88
C GLN A 117 10.46 0.52 -6.17
N GLN A 118 10.82 1.61 -6.85
CA GLN A 118 10.23 1.93 -8.14
C GLN A 118 10.67 0.88 -9.17
N TYR A 119 9.70 0.36 -9.90
CA TYR A 119 9.99 -0.55 -11.00
C TYR A 119 10.50 0.24 -12.21
N GLU A 120 11.79 0.08 -12.52
CA GLU A 120 12.37 0.55 -13.77
C GLU A 120 12.56 -0.66 -14.70
N PRO A 121 11.80 -0.76 -15.81
CA PRO A 121 11.80 -1.96 -16.67
C PRO A 121 13.13 -2.33 -17.30
N GLN A 122 14.16 -1.48 -17.28
CA GLN A 122 15.40 -1.68 -18.05
C GLN A 122 16.69 -1.10 -17.42
N ALA A 123 16.75 -0.81 -16.14
CA ALA A 123 18.02 -0.40 -15.55
C ALA A 123 18.85 -1.61 -15.12
N PRO A 124 20.08 -1.79 -15.64
CA PRO A 124 21.01 -2.74 -15.03
C PRO A 124 21.26 -2.33 -13.59
N VAL A 125 21.36 -3.31 -12.69
CA VAL A 125 21.66 -3.11 -11.27
C VAL A 125 22.92 -2.24 -11.16
N LYS A 126 22.74 -0.94 -10.99
CA LYS A 126 23.82 -0.04 -10.64
C LYS A 126 24.10 -0.26 -9.16
N GLN A 127 25.16 -0.98 -8.86
CA GLN A 127 25.81 -0.89 -7.56
C GLN A 127 26.24 0.56 -7.37
N SER A 128 25.51 1.30 -6.56
CA SER A 128 25.88 2.67 -6.17
C SER A 128 27.09 2.59 -5.26
N GLN A 129 28.26 2.84 -5.84
CA GLN A 129 29.44 3.23 -5.09
C GLN A 129 29.52 4.76 -5.09
N ASN A 130 29.60 5.32 -3.89
CA ASN A 130 29.94 6.70 -3.53
C ASN A 130 28.91 7.80 -3.80
N THR A 131 28.36 8.36 -2.70
CA THR A 131 28.60 9.79 -2.43
C THR A 131 28.08 10.19 -1.04
N THR A 132 28.89 10.95 -0.36
CA THR A 132 28.70 11.64 0.91
C THR A 132 27.75 12.83 0.76
N ASP A 133 26.49 12.58 0.53
CA ASP A 133 25.43 13.56 0.75
C ASP A 133 24.42 12.93 1.69
N PHE A 134 24.19 13.56 2.85
CA PHE A 134 23.19 13.17 3.85
C PHE A 134 21.76 13.45 3.36
N ILE A 135 21.46 13.06 2.12
CA ILE A 135 20.09 12.90 1.67
C ILE A 135 19.62 11.57 2.28
N VAL A 136 18.78 11.64 3.31
CA VAL A 136 18.12 10.47 3.86
C VAL A 136 17.21 9.91 2.77
N HIS A 137 17.75 9.01 1.95
CA HIS A 137 16.92 8.27 1.00
C HIS A 137 15.94 7.41 1.79
N PRO A 138 14.66 7.43 1.44
CA PRO A 138 13.68 6.55 2.06
C PRO A 138 14.14 5.10 1.86
N LEU A 139 13.93 4.28 2.88
CA LEU A 139 14.26 2.87 2.82
C LEU A 139 13.42 2.19 1.74
N GLU A 140 14.07 1.60 0.73
CA GLU A 140 13.38 0.96 -0.38
C GLU A 140 13.13 -0.51 -0.10
N ILE A 141 11.88 -0.93 -0.31
CA ILE A 141 11.42 -2.30 -0.14
C ILE A 141 11.34 -2.94 -1.53
N ASP A 142 12.15 -3.97 -1.75
CA ASP A 142 12.04 -4.82 -2.94
C ASP A 142 10.95 -5.88 -2.70
N PRO A 143 9.83 -5.87 -3.43
CA PRO A 143 8.77 -6.86 -3.24
C PRO A 143 9.22 -8.31 -3.43
N ARG A 144 10.31 -8.55 -4.17
CA ARG A 144 10.87 -9.89 -4.40
C ARG A 144 11.60 -10.46 -3.19
N THR A 145 11.98 -9.60 -2.24
CA THR A 145 12.64 -9.99 -0.98
C THR A 145 11.70 -9.91 0.22
N CYS A 146 10.40 -9.83 -0.02
CA CYS A 146 9.38 -9.85 1.01
C CYS A 146 8.98 -11.28 1.39
N LEU A 147 8.83 -11.53 2.69
CA LEU A 147 8.34 -12.79 3.23
C LEU A 147 7.12 -12.54 4.13
N ALA A 148 6.00 -13.17 3.78
CA ALA A 148 4.79 -13.08 4.58
C ALA A 148 4.90 -13.98 5.82
N MET A 149 4.58 -13.42 6.99
CA MET A 149 4.49 -14.17 8.25
C MET A 149 3.12 -13.92 8.89
N VAL A 150 2.28 -14.94 8.90
CA VAL A 150 0.92 -14.86 9.42
C VAL A 150 0.62 -16.07 10.32
N GLY A 151 -0.38 -15.93 11.20
CA GLY A 151 -0.76 -17.04 12.05
C GLY A 151 -1.88 -16.74 13.04
N SER A 152 -1.95 -17.53 14.10
CA SER A 152 -3.01 -17.43 15.11
C SER A 152 -3.05 -16.04 15.78
N ARG A 153 -4.26 -15.53 15.98
CA ARG A 153 -4.52 -14.35 16.83
C ARG A 153 -4.40 -14.64 18.32
N ASN A 154 -4.41 -15.92 18.69
CA ASN A 154 -4.21 -16.39 20.06
C ASN A 154 -3.16 -17.52 20.08
N PRO A 155 -1.88 -17.20 19.86
CA PRO A 155 -0.81 -18.16 19.83
C PRO A 155 -0.45 -18.65 21.23
N THR A 156 0.22 -19.80 21.30
CA THR A 156 0.92 -20.17 22.53
C THR A 156 2.09 -19.21 22.79
N PRO A 157 2.56 -19.04 24.04
CA PRO A 157 3.73 -18.24 24.34
C PRO A 157 4.96 -18.63 23.50
N GLN A 158 5.18 -19.93 23.32
CA GLN A 158 6.27 -20.45 22.48
C GLN A 158 6.08 -20.08 21.00
N GLY A 159 4.84 -20.15 20.48
CA GLY A 159 4.53 -19.76 19.10
C GLY A 159 4.83 -18.28 18.84
N ALA A 160 4.44 -17.39 19.76
CA ALA A 160 4.74 -15.98 19.67
C ALA A 160 6.26 -15.70 19.74
N ALA A 161 6.97 -16.35 20.66
CA ALA A 161 8.41 -16.24 20.79
C ALA A 161 9.14 -16.70 19.52
N ASN A 162 8.71 -17.83 18.94
CA ASN A 162 9.28 -18.35 17.69
C ASN A 162 9.04 -17.37 16.53
N ALA A 163 7.82 -16.83 16.38
CA ALA A 163 7.51 -15.86 15.34
C ALA A 163 8.41 -14.62 15.42
N ARG A 164 8.61 -14.09 16.65
CA ARG A 164 9.51 -12.95 16.89
C ARG A 164 10.96 -13.26 16.52
N LEU A 165 11.49 -14.43 16.91
CA LEU A 165 12.85 -14.82 16.60
C LEU A 165 13.07 -15.06 15.10
N PHE A 166 12.12 -15.74 14.43
CA PHE A 166 12.19 -15.95 13.00
C PHE A 166 12.15 -14.62 12.24
N ALA A 167 11.20 -13.72 12.58
CA ALA A 167 11.11 -12.42 11.96
C ALA A 167 12.41 -11.61 12.11
N LYS A 168 13.02 -11.64 13.32
CA LYS A 168 14.31 -11.01 13.56
C LYS A 168 15.40 -11.58 12.65
N SER A 169 15.50 -12.91 12.54
CA SER A 169 16.51 -13.57 11.69
C SER A 169 16.30 -13.30 10.20
N ILE A 170 15.03 -13.24 9.75
CA ILE A 170 14.65 -12.92 8.38
C ILE A 170 15.14 -11.52 8.01
N VAL A 171 14.87 -10.53 8.88
CA VAL A 171 15.32 -9.15 8.66
C VAL A 171 16.84 -9.04 8.72
N GLN A 172 17.53 -9.76 9.61
CA GLN A 172 18.98 -9.82 9.66
C GLN A 172 19.59 -10.43 8.39
N ALA A 173 18.86 -11.30 7.71
CA ALA A 173 19.23 -11.84 6.40
C ALA A 173 18.91 -10.87 5.23
N GLY A 174 18.42 -9.66 5.50
CA GLY A 174 18.15 -8.63 4.49
C GLY A 174 16.77 -8.76 3.82
N LEU A 175 15.88 -9.62 4.36
CA LEU A 175 14.52 -9.77 3.85
C LEU A 175 13.54 -8.87 4.61
N THR A 176 12.44 -8.50 3.97
CA THR A 176 11.36 -7.71 4.59
C THR A 176 10.24 -8.64 5.08
N VAL A 177 9.82 -8.47 6.32
CA VAL A 177 8.69 -9.20 6.89
C VAL A 177 7.39 -8.48 6.58
N VAL A 178 6.43 -9.18 5.97
CA VAL A 178 5.08 -8.67 5.68
C VAL A 178 4.06 -9.39 6.55
N SER A 179 3.18 -8.65 7.23
CA SER A 179 2.14 -9.24 8.09
C SER A 179 0.92 -8.31 8.19
N GLY A 180 -0.18 -8.80 8.82
CA GLY A 180 -1.47 -8.10 8.83
C GLY A 180 -1.72 -7.23 10.07
N LEU A 181 -0.74 -7.04 10.95
CA LEU A 181 -0.87 -6.26 12.21
C LEU A 181 -1.92 -6.81 13.18
N ALA A 182 -2.45 -8.02 12.99
CA ALA A 182 -3.40 -8.65 13.89
C ALA A 182 -2.76 -9.00 15.25
N LEU A 183 -3.58 -9.24 16.25
CA LEU A 183 -3.09 -9.81 17.52
C LEU A 183 -2.37 -11.14 17.28
N GLY A 184 -1.45 -11.50 18.16
CA GLY A 184 -0.77 -12.79 18.15
C GLY A 184 0.45 -12.84 17.23
N ILE A 185 0.49 -13.76 16.29
CA ILE A 185 1.67 -14.03 15.45
C ILE A 185 2.07 -12.81 14.63
N ASP A 186 1.11 -12.09 14.07
CA ASP A 186 1.39 -10.89 13.25
C ASP A 186 2.12 -9.83 14.07
N GLY A 187 1.59 -9.50 15.26
CA GLY A 187 2.25 -8.55 16.17
C GLY A 187 3.65 -9.00 16.57
N ALA A 188 3.83 -10.28 16.92
CA ALA A 188 5.12 -10.84 17.30
C ALA A 188 6.13 -10.78 16.12
N ALA A 189 5.67 -11.03 14.89
CA ALA A 189 6.47 -10.92 13.68
C ALA A 189 6.96 -9.49 13.46
N HIS A 190 6.06 -8.50 13.54
CA HIS A 190 6.43 -7.09 13.43
C HIS A 190 7.42 -6.65 14.51
N GLU A 191 7.19 -7.05 15.76
CA GLU A 191 8.12 -6.73 16.84
C GLU A 191 9.49 -7.33 16.62
N GLY A 192 9.56 -8.60 16.21
CA GLY A 192 10.83 -9.26 15.90
C GLY A 192 11.59 -8.57 14.75
N ALA A 193 10.87 -8.17 13.71
CA ALA A 193 11.45 -7.42 12.60
C ALA A 193 12.00 -6.06 13.03
N LEU A 194 11.25 -5.32 13.85
CA LEU A 194 11.70 -4.03 14.40
C LEU A 194 12.88 -4.15 15.36
N ASP A 195 12.96 -5.24 16.13
CA ASP A 195 14.11 -5.51 17.01
C ASP A 195 15.40 -5.82 16.22
N ALA A 196 15.28 -6.25 14.98
CA ALA A 196 16.43 -6.50 14.11
C ALA A 196 16.94 -5.23 13.41
N ALA A 197 16.06 -4.24 13.22
CA ALA A 197 16.31 -3.07 12.39
C ALA A 197 17.29 -2.04 12.97
N ALA A 198 17.83 -2.25 14.17
CA ALA A 198 18.84 -1.39 14.76
C ALA A 198 20.13 -1.41 13.89
N GLY A 199 20.16 -0.51 12.89
CA GLY A 199 21.30 -0.33 11.98
C GLY A 199 21.24 -1.15 10.67
N GLN A 200 20.13 -1.86 10.39
CA GLN A 200 19.97 -2.64 9.15
C GLN A 200 18.84 -2.13 8.28
N ARG A 201 18.92 -2.40 6.96
CA ARG A 201 17.94 -1.98 5.94
C ARG A 201 16.72 -2.90 5.83
N GLY A 202 16.62 -3.92 6.65
CA GLY A 202 15.45 -4.78 6.70
C GLY A 202 14.34 -4.08 7.46
N VAL A 203 13.14 -4.13 6.94
CA VAL A 203 11.96 -3.48 7.51
C VAL A 203 10.80 -4.43 7.60
N THR A 204 9.72 -3.95 8.16
CA THR A 204 8.46 -4.67 8.14
C THR A 204 7.38 -3.86 7.44
N VAL A 205 6.49 -4.56 6.74
CA VAL A 205 5.31 -3.99 6.09
C VAL A 205 4.06 -4.54 6.75
N ALA A 206 3.22 -3.65 7.28
CA ALA A 206 1.92 -4.05 7.80
C ALA A 206 0.85 -3.78 6.74
N VAL A 207 0.17 -4.84 6.28
CA VAL A 207 -0.94 -4.74 5.34
C VAL A 207 -2.25 -4.83 6.11
N VAL A 208 -3.01 -3.74 6.13
CA VAL A 208 -4.22 -3.63 6.95
C VAL A 208 -5.46 -3.38 6.09
N GLY A 209 -6.60 -3.91 6.52
CA GLY A 209 -7.89 -3.69 5.86
C GLY A 209 -8.68 -2.48 6.39
N THR A 210 -8.07 -1.68 7.28
CA THR A 210 -8.70 -0.47 7.84
C THR A 210 -8.01 0.77 7.27
N GLY A 211 -8.72 1.91 7.21
CA GLY A 211 -8.09 3.17 6.85
C GLY A 211 -6.90 3.50 7.75
N LEU A 212 -5.86 4.10 7.18
CA LEU A 212 -4.62 4.43 7.90
C LEU A 212 -4.77 5.66 8.83
N ASP A 213 -5.97 6.23 8.93
CA ASP A 213 -6.38 7.25 9.89
C ASP A 213 -6.63 6.67 11.29
N ARG A 214 -6.78 5.35 11.39
CA ARG A 214 -7.05 4.62 12.64
C ARG A 214 -6.27 3.31 12.70
N VAL A 215 -5.88 2.90 13.90
CA VAL A 215 -5.19 1.63 14.11
C VAL A 215 -6.15 0.58 14.67
N TYR A 216 -6.17 -0.58 14.04
CA TYR A 216 -6.85 -1.78 14.54
C TYR A 216 -5.90 -2.99 14.50
N PRO A 217 -5.80 -3.76 15.58
CA PRO A 217 -6.44 -3.57 16.89
C PRO A 217 -5.82 -2.40 17.68
N LYS A 218 -6.61 -1.75 18.54
CA LYS A 218 -6.13 -0.62 19.38
C LYS A 218 -4.89 -0.96 20.21
N ALA A 219 -4.76 -2.23 20.62
CA ALA A 219 -3.60 -2.71 21.37
C ALA A 219 -2.27 -2.59 20.59
N HIS A 220 -2.31 -2.55 19.26
CA HIS A 220 -1.14 -2.41 18.41
C HIS A 220 -0.87 -0.96 17.93
N ARG A 221 -1.46 0.04 18.62
CA ARG A 221 -1.27 1.44 18.26
C ARG A 221 0.21 1.85 18.26
N ASP A 222 0.92 1.54 19.34
CA ASP A 222 2.35 1.90 19.47
C ASP A 222 3.21 1.10 18.47
N LEU A 223 2.85 -0.16 18.24
CA LEU A 223 3.49 -1.00 17.24
C LEU A 223 3.30 -0.41 15.83
N ALA A 224 2.10 0.01 15.46
CA ALA A 224 1.82 0.66 14.17
C ALA A 224 2.64 1.95 13.99
N HIS A 225 2.76 2.77 15.03
CA HIS A 225 3.59 3.98 14.98
C HIS A 225 5.08 3.65 14.82
N ARG A 226 5.57 2.59 15.46
CA ARG A 226 6.96 2.12 15.27
C ARG A 226 7.17 1.61 13.85
N ILE A 227 6.20 0.85 13.29
CA ILE A 227 6.23 0.40 11.90
C ILE A 227 6.27 1.59 10.95
N ALA A 228 5.43 2.61 11.14
CA ALA A 228 5.43 3.80 10.30
C ALA A 228 6.80 4.53 10.30
N ARG A 229 7.49 4.58 11.44
CA ARG A 229 8.82 5.21 11.55
C ARG A 229 9.97 4.42 10.97
N GLN A 230 9.86 3.09 10.88
CA GLN A 230 10.97 2.19 10.50
C GLN A 230 10.62 1.28 9.33
N GLY A 231 9.41 1.36 8.80
CA GLY A 231 8.88 0.49 7.76
C GLY A 231 7.73 1.14 7.02
N LEU A 232 6.68 0.35 6.76
CA LEU A 232 5.53 0.77 5.95
C LEU A 232 4.22 0.14 6.45
N LEU A 233 3.15 0.95 6.49
CA LEU A 233 1.76 0.51 6.59
C LEU A 233 1.10 0.67 5.20
N VAL A 234 0.33 -0.32 4.81
CA VAL A 234 -0.37 -0.38 3.52
C VAL A 234 -1.84 -0.72 3.72
#